data_0cfa8cbcfe4efdec4bf92d083e1c2ee6
#
_entry.id   0cfa8cbcfe4efdec4bf92d083e1c2ee6
#
_cell.length_a   1.000
_cell.length_b   1.000
_cell.length_c   1.000
_cell.angle_alpha   90.00
_cell.angle_beta   90.00
_cell.angle_gamma   90.00
#
_symmetry.space_group_name_H-M   'P 1'
#
loop_
_entity.id
_entity.type
_entity.pdbx_description
1 polymer ?
#
loop_
_entity_poly.entity_id
_entity_poly.type
_entity_poly.pdbx_seq_one_letter_code
_entity_poly.pdbx_strand_id
1 'polypeptide(L)'
;KTLGISTAASPAKPILDKSGYKKGDSTIGVLSLKELLLTAKTLGINKYGMDKNKSFGTGTLNAVNYLLDKWGYQKNGIAGENFIKRLHTEIENKVK
;
A
#
# COMPACT_ATOMS: atom_id res chain seq x y z
N LYS A 1 -5.66 23.22 18.16
CA LYS A 1 -5.41 22.72 17.53
C LYS A 1 -4.75 22.56 16.76
N THR A 2 -4.45 22.38 16.52
CA THR A 2 -3.80 22.26 15.78
C THR A 2 -3.75 21.88 14.92
N LEU A 3 -3.87 21.95 14.47
CA LEU A 3 -3.88 21.67 13.64
C LEU A 3 -3.60 21.10 12.71
N GLY A 4 -4.26 21.02 12.20
CA GLY A 4 -4.27 20.58 10.81
C GLY A 4 -3.21 19.60 10.48
N ILE A 5 -2.39 19.55 11.30
CA ILE A 5 -1.26 18.70 11.29
C ILE A 5 -1.62 17.26 11.17
N SER A 6 -2.50 16.85 12.03
CA SER A 6 -2.85 15.44 12.14
C SER A 6 -3.56 14.94 10.91
N THR A 7 -4.36 15.79 10.29
CA THR A 7 -5.09 15.35 9.11
C THR A 7 -4.17 15.07 7.95
N ALA A 8 -3.12 15.85 7.82
CA ALA A 8 -2.16 15.62 6.74
C ALA A 8 -1.39 14.32 6.90
N ALA A 9 -1.29 13.83 8.13
CA ALA A 9 -0.50 12.64 8.41
C ALA A 9 -1.27 11.33 8.26
N SER A 10 -2.59 11.36 8.34
CA SER A 10 -3.37 10.12 8.31
C SER A 10 -3.62 9.65 6.89
N PRO A 11 -3.33 8.40 6.58
CA PRO A 11 -3.66 7.86 5.27
C PRO A 11 -5.15 7.61 5.13
N ALA A 12 -5.65 7.66 3.91
CA ALA A 12 -7.02 7.27 3.63
C ALA A 12 -7.17 5.77 3.86
N LYS A 13 -8.37 5.35 4.26
CA LYS A 13 -8.64 3.93 4.40
C LYS A 13 -8.56 3.24 3.04
N PRO A 14 -8.03 2.02 2.99
CA PRO A 14 -7.94 1.32 1.72
C PRO A 14 -9.32 0.93 1.19
N ILE A 15 -9.44 0.94 -0.12
CA ILE A 15 -10.65 0.48 -0.81
C ILE A 15 -10.44 -0.99 -1.14
N LEU A 16 -11.31 -1.86 -0.64
CA LEU A 16 -11.17 -3.30 -0.82
C LEU A 16 -12.32 -3.81 -1.68
N ASP A 17 -12.16 -3.73 -3.00
CA ASP A 17 -13.16 -4.23 -3.94
C ASP A 17 -12.84 -5.65 -4.44
N LYS A 18 -11.78 -6.26 -3.92
CA LYS A 18 -11.43 -7.66 -4.16
C LYS A 18 -10.79 -8.22 -2.90
N SER A 19 -10.80 -9.55 -2.78
CA SER A 19 -10.16 -10.21 -1.64
C SER A 19 -8.62 -10.19 -1.72
N GLY A 20 -8.08 -9.94 -2.90
CA GLY A 20 -6.63 -9.83 -3.09
C GLY A 20 -6.34 -9.25 -4.45
N TYR A 21 -5.18 -8.65 -4.60
CA TYR A 21 -4.76 -7.98 -5.83
C TYR A 21 -3.45 -8.56 -6.32
N LYS A 22 -3.34 -8.75 -7.62
CA LYS A 22 -2.15 -9.31 -8.24
C LYS A 22 -1.88 -8.63 -9.58
N LYS A 23 -0.72 -8.87 -10.15
CA LYS A 23 -0.35 -8.29 -11.45
C LYS A 23 -1.40 -8.63 -12.50
N GLY A 24 -1.81 -7.62 -13.23
CA GLY A 24 -2.86 -7.74 -14.24
C GLY A 24 -4.20 -7.19 -13.79
N ASP A 25 -4.40 -6.99 -12.50
CA ASP A 25 -5.64 -6.39 -12.01
C ASP A 25 -5.67 -4.91 -12.31
N SER A 26 -6.87 -4.38 -12.52
CA SER A 26 -7.05 -2.97 -12.85
C SER A 26 -8.38 -2.48 -12.28
N THR A 27 -8.38 -2.14 -10.99
CA THR A 27 -9.59 -1.70 -10.29
C THR A 27 -9.28 -0.48 -9.43
N ILE A 28 -10.32 0.13 -8.89
CA ILE A 28 -10.15 1.26 -7.99
C ILE A 28 -9.41 0.82 -6.71
N GLY A 29 -9.59 -0.43 -6.29
CA GLY A 29 -8.86 -0.97 -5.16
C GLY A 29 -7.37 -1.05 -5.42
N VAL A 30 -6.97 -1.33 -6.67
CA VAL A 30 -5.55 -1.31 -7.04
C VAL A 30 -5.00 0.12 -6.91
N LEU A 31 -5.75 1.11 -7.35
CA LEU A 31 -5.30 2.51 -7.21
C LEU A 31 -5.14 2.86 -5.74
N SER A 32 -6.08 2.47 -4.89
CA SER A 32 -6.01 2.71 -3.46
C SER A 32 -4.77 2.05 -2.86
N LEU A 33 -4.50 0.80 -3.23
CA LEU A 33 -3.30 0.08 -2.79
C LEU A 33 -2.03 0.82 -3.20
N LYS A 34 -1.99 1.29 -4.44
CA LYS A 34 -0.81 1.99 -4.94
C LYS A 34 -0.59 3.32 -4.21
N GLU A 35 -1.66 4.00 -3.87
CA GLU A 35 -1.54 5.24 -3.08
C GLU A 35 -0.92 4.95 -1.70
N LEU A 36 -1.33 3.86 -1.07
CA LEU A 36 -0.73 3.45 0.19
C LEU A 36 0.74 3.07 0.01
N LEU A 37 1.07 2.34 -1.06
CA LEU A 37 2.45 1.95 -1.32
C LEU A 37 3.35 3.17 -1.58
N LEU A 38 2.83 4.18 -2.28
CA LEU A 38 3.59 5.40 -2.54
C LEU A 38 3.78 6.23 -1.27
N THR A 39 2.75 6.29 -0.43
CA THR A 39 2.87 6.93 0.88
C THR A 39 3.91 6.21 1.73
N ALA A 40 3.89 4.88 1.70
CA ALA A 40 4.88 4.08 2.42
C ALA A 40 6.29 4.34 1.91
N LYS A 41 6.44 4.57 0.60
CA LYS A 41 7.75 4.91 0.04
C LYS A 41 8.25 6.24 0.59
N THR A 42 7.38 7.24 0.66
CA THR A 42 7.72 8.54 1.21
C THR A 42 8.17 8.42 2.67
N LEU A 43 7.55 7.50 3.41
CA LEU A 43 7.85 7.30 4.83
C LEU A 43 9.01 6.34 5.08
N GLY A 44 9.60 5.79 4.04
CA GLY A 44 10.73 4.86 4.19
C GLY A 44 10.34 3.41 4.50
N ILE A 45 9.04 3.09 4.49
CA ILE A 45 8.57 1.72 4.72
C ILE A 45 8.79 0.87 3.48
N ASN A 46 8.50 1.42 2.31
CA ASN A 46 8.65 0.79 1.01
C ASN A 46 9.71 1.53 0.23
N LYS A 47 10.47 0.84 -0.62
CA LYS A 47 11.50 1.47 -1.44
C LYS A 47 11.18 1.52 -2.93
N TYR A 48 10.09 0.91 -3.36
CA TYR A 48 9.74 0.84 -4.78
C TYR A 48 8.67 1.85 -5.14
N GLY A 49 8.89 2.57 -6.25
CA GLY A 49 7.91 3.49 -6.79
C GLY A 49 7.09 2.83 -7.89
N MET A 50 6.04 3.49 -8.32
CA MET A 50 5.15 3.01 -9.37
C MET A 50 4.30 4.15 -9.89
N ASP A 51 3.68 3.95 -11.06
CA ASP A 51 2.76 4.93 -11.61
C ASP A 51 1.46 4.95 -10.80
N LYS A 52 0.89 6.13 -10.61
CA LYS A 52 -0.33 6.28 -9.82
C LYS A 52 -1.54 6.13 -10.73
N ASN A 53 -1.87 4.90 -11.05
CA ASN A 53 -3.03 4.56 -11.87
C ASN A 53 -3.63 3.25 -11.37
N LYS A 54 -4.70 2.76 -12.00
CA LYS A 54 -5.40 1.57 -11.56
C LYS A 54 -4.71 0.25 -11.91
N SER A 55 -3.65 0.29 -12.69
CA SER A 55 -3.02 -0.92 -13.21
C SER A 55 -2.01 -1.50 -12.22
N PHE A 56 -2.16 -2.77 -11.89
CA PHE A 56 -1.20 -3.50 -11.07
C PHE A 56 -0.10 -4.02 -11.98
N GLY A 57 0.98 -3.28 -12.08
CA GLY A 57 2.10 -3.62 -12.93
C GLY A 57 3.29 -4.13 -12.16
N THR A 58 4.45 -4.17 -12.84
CA THR A 58 5.69 -4.70 -12.26
C THR A 58 6.16 -3.88 -11.05
N GLY A 59 6.05 -2.56 -11.11
CA GLY A 59 6.44 -1.73 -9.97
C GLY A 59 5.64 -2.04 -8.71
N THR A 60 4.33 -2.23 -8.88
CA THR A 60 3.45 -2.60 -7.78
C THR A 60 3.81 -3.99 -7.26
N LEU A 61 4.07 -4.93 -8.17
CA LEU A 61 4.47 -6.29 -7.80
C LEU A 61 5.75 -6.27 -6.96
N ASN A 62 6.74 -5.50 -7.38
CA ASN A 62 8.00 -5.41 -6.66
C ASN A 62 7.79 -4.87 -5.25
N ALA A 63 6.96 -3.83 -5.11
CA ALA A 63 6.68 -3.24 -3.80
C ALA A 63 5.95 -4.24 -2.89
N VAL A 64 4.94 -4.92 -3.43
CA VAL A 64 4.17 -5.89 -2.66
C VAL A 64 5.09 -7.03 -2.18
N ASN A 65 5.90 -7.58 -3.09
CA ASN A 65 6.80 -8.67 -2.71
C ASN A 65 7.85 -8.22 -1.70
N TYR A 66 8.37 -7.03 -1.85
CA TYR A 66 9.34 -6.50 -0.90
C TYR A 66 8.75 -6.44 0.51
N LEU A 67 7.53 -5.96 0.65
CA LEU A 67 6.89 -5.86 1.95
C LEU A 67 6.41 -7.20 2.48
N LEU A 68 5.94 -8.09 1.60
CA LEU A 68 5.59 -9.45 2.02
C LEU A 68 6.79 -10.13 2.66
N ASP A 69 7.93 -10.03 2.01
CA ASP A 69 9.16 -10.62 2.52
C ASP A 69 9.59 -9.95 3.83
N LYS A 70 9.56 -8.63 3.85
CA LYS A 70 9.98 -7.85 5.02
C LYS A 70 9.17 -8.19 6.27
N TRP A 71 7.86 -8.43 6.08
CA TRP A 71 6.96 -8.70 7.20
C TRP A 71 6.75 -10.19 7.49
N GLY A 72 7.49 -11.07 6.81
CA GLY A 72 7.44 -12.49 7.09
C GLY A 72 6.29 -13.23 6.44
N TYR A 73 5.63 -12.64 5.47
CA TYR A 73 4.59 -13.32 4.69
C TYR A 73 5.22 -14.04 3.51
N GLN A 74 4.47 -14.97 2.93
CA GLN A 74 4.90 -15.65 1.72
C GLN A 74 4.96 -14.67 0.55
N LYS A 75 6.08 -14.64 -0.15
CA LYS A 75 6.30 -13.71 -1.26
C LYS A 75 5.65 -14.23 -2.53
N ASN A 76 4.33 -14.17 -2.58
CA ASN A 76 3.54 -14.73 -3.67
C ASN A 76 2.99 -13.66 -4.65
N GLY A 77 3.36 -12.40 -4.46
CA GLY A 77 2.93 -11.33 -5.36
C GLY A 77 1.49 -10.91 -5.21
N ILE A 78 0.82 -11.36 -4.16
CA ILE A 78 -0.60 -11.05 -3.93
C ILE A 78 -0.74 -10.14 -2.72
N ALA A 79 -1.40 -8.99 -2.94
CA ALA A 79 -1.72 -8.08 -1.85
C ALA A 79 -3.10 -8.44 -1.34
N GLY A 80 -3.16 -9.30 -0.34
CA GLY A 80 -4.41 -9.73 0.27
C GLY A 80 -4.95 -8.68 1.24
N GLU A 81 -6.15 -8.94 1.73
CA GLU A 81 -6.81 -8.02 2.66
C GLU A 81 -5.98 -7.78 3.90
N ASN A 82 -5.43 -8.83 4.50
CA ASN A 82 -4.62 -8.69 5.70
C ASN A 82 -3.32 -7.92 5.45
N PHE A 83 -2.72 -8.13 4.29
CA PHE A 83 -1.53 -7.38 3.90
C PHE A 83 -1.86 -5.89 3.79
N ILE A 84 -2.97 -5.56 3.15
CA ILE A 84 -3.36 -4.16 2.95
C ILE A 84 -3.68 -3.50 4.29
N LYS A 85 -4.36 -4.21 5.17
CA LYS A 85 -4.64 -3.71 6.52
C LYS A 85 -3.34 -3.47 7.30
N ARG A 86 -2.38 -4.38 7.17
CA ARG A 86 -1.08 -4.20 7.80
C ARG A 86 -0.36 -2.97 7.25
N LEU A 87 -0.39 -2.80 5.93
CA LEU A 87 0.24 -1.65 5.28
C LEU A 87 -0.35 -0.35 5.81
N HIS A 88 -1.68 -0.27 5.88
CA HIS A 88 -2.34 0.92 6.40
C HIS A 88 -1.93 1.18 7.86
N THR A 89 -1.91 0.15 8.69
CA THR A 89 -1.51 0.27 10.08
C THR A 89 -0.06 0.73 10.24
N GLU A 90 0.84 0.19 9.43
CA GLU A 90 2.25 0.58 9.49
C GLU A 90 2.43 2.05 9.11
N ILE A 91 1.66 2.51 8.13
CA ILE A 91 1.71 3.92 7.74
C ILE A 91 1.19 4.80 8.89
N GLU A 92 0.04 4.42 9.48
CA GLU A 92 -0.51 5.17 10.60
C GLU A 92 0.47 5.28 11.76
N ASN A 93 1.12 4.18 12.08
CA ASN A 93 2.09 4.16 13.18
C ASN A 93 3.30 5.04 12.87
N LYS A 94 3.69 5.09 11.60
CA LYS A 94 4.87 5.87 11.20
C LYS A 94 4.62 7.38 11.27
N VAL A 95 3.38 7.81 11.02
CA VAL A 95 3.05 9.23 11.00
C VAL A 95 2.58 9.78 12.34
N LYS A 96 2.43 8.92 13.33
CA LYS A 96 2.06 9.37 14.66
C LYS A 96 3.19 10.08 15.37
#